data_b8187f74383b4d7f02017dc948ba8e97
#
_entry.id   b8187f74383b4d7f02017dc948ba8e97
#
_cell.length_a   1.000
_cell.length_b   1.000
_cell.length_c   1.000
_cell.angle_alpha   90.00
_cell.angle_beta   90.00
_cell.angle_gamma   90.00
#
_symmetry.space_group_name_H-M   'P 1'
#
loop_
_entity.id
_entity.type
_entity.pdbx_description
1 polymer ?
#
loop_
_entity_poly.entity_id
_entity_poly.type
_entity_poly.pdbx_seq_one_letter_code
_entity_poly.pdbx_strand_id
1 'polypeptide(L)'
;HMSARGLYYAFKRNLGCTPYAYFRACHLIRVRLSLIQDVERRHSIAAHAFSHGFRHMGRFAAYYHKYFGELPSETCQRLEQDTHCLS
;
A
#
# COMPACT_ATOMS: atom_id res chain seq x y z
N HIS A 1 -0.37 -14.01 -26.26
CA HIS A 1 -1.06 -12.71 -26.17
C HIS A 1 -2.41 -12.84 -25.52
N MET A 2 -2.49 -12.42 -24.31
CA MET A 2 -3.75 -12.40 -23.59
C MET A 2 -4.41 -11.03 -23.75
N SER A 3 -5.68 -11.00 -24.16
CA SER A 3 -6.43 -9.74 -24.21
C SER A 3 -6.65 -9.23 -22.80
N ALA A 4 -7.00 -7.94 -22.64
CA ALA A 4 -7.32 -7.36 -21.34
C ALA A 4 -8.45 -8.14 -20.67
N ARG A 5 -9.44 -8.58 -21.44
CA ARG A 5 -10.57 -9.37 -20.95
C ARG A 5 -10.11 -10.75 -20.48
N GLY A 6 -9.25 -11.41 -21.25
CA GLY A 6 -8.70 -12.71 -20.87
C GLY A 6 -7.87 -12.62 -19.59
N LEU A 7 -7.08 -11.56 -19.46
CA LEU A 7 -6.30 -11.29 -18.26
C LEU A 7 -7.20 -11.12 -17.03
N TYR A 8 -8.28 -10.35 -17.17
CA TYR A 8 -9.24 -10.14 -16.11
C TYR A 8 -9.82 -11.47 -15.60
N TYR A 9 -10.29 -12.32 -16.51
CA TYR A 9 -10.88 -13.61 -16.15
C TYR A 9 -9.85 -14.56 -15.54
N ALA A 10 -8.62 -14.54 -16.04
CA ALA A 10 -7.55 -15.37 -15.49
C ALA A 10 -7.24 -14.97 -14.06
N PHE A 11 -7.16 -13.68 -13.77
CA PHE A 11 -6.93 -13.20 -12.40
C PHE A 11 -8.08 -13.60 -11.47
N LYS A 12 -9.31 -13.40 -11.93
CA LYS A 12 -10.48 -13.76 -11.11
C LYS A 12 -10.53 -15.25 -10.81
N ARG A 13 -10.23 -16.07 -11.81
CA ARG A 13 -10.28 -17.53 -11.64
C ARG A 13 -9.17 -18.04 -10.74
N ASN A 14 -7.95 -17.58 -10.93
CA ASN A 14 -6.77 -18.15 -10.26
C ASN A 14 -6.45 -17.48 -8.94
N LEU A 15 -6.68 -16.18 -8.82
CA LEU A 15 -6.30 -15.38 -7.65
C LEU A 15 -7.49 -14.86 -6.86
N GLY A 16 -8.70 -14.99 -7.39
CA GLY A 16 -9.91 -14.52 -6.74
C GLY A 16 -10.08 -13.01 -6.73
N CYS A 17 -9.27 -12.27 -7.49
CA CYS A 17 -9.34 -10.81 -7.54
C CYS A 17 -9.12 -10.32 -8.97
N THR A 18 -9.47 -9.04 -9.22
CA THR A 18 -9.24 -8.42 -10.52
C THR A 18 -7.78 -8.01 -10.65
N PRO A 19 -7.26 -7.84 -11.88
CA PRO A 19 -5.91 -7.31 -12.08
C PRO A 19 -5.71 -5.96 -11.39
N TYR A 20 -6.70 -5.08 -11.41
CA TYR A 20 -6.62 -3.78 -10.74
C TYR A 20 -6.43 -3.93 -9.24
N ALA A 21 -7.21 -4.82 -8.62
CA ALA A 21 -7.09 -5.07 -7.18
C ALA A 21 -5.72 -5.67 -6.84
N TYR A 22 -5.24 -6.56 -7.68
CA TYR A 22 -3.92 -7.17 -7.49
C TYR A 22 -2.80 -6.13 -7.57
N PHE A 23 -2.79 -5.32 -8.64
CA PHE A 23 -1.75 -4.30 -8.80
C PHE A 23 -1.82 -3.25 -7.70
N ARG A 24 -3.03 -2.86 -7.31
CA ARG A 24 -3.21 -1.92 -6.19
C ARG A 24 -2.63 -2.49 -4.90
N ALA A 25 -2.88 -3.76 -4.62
CA ALA A 25 -2.32 -4.43 -3.44
C ALA A 25 -0.80 -4.42 -3.47
N CYS A 26 -0.20 -4.71 -4.63
CA CYS A 26 1.26 -4.66 -4.79
C CYS A 26 1.81 -3.26 -4.50
N HIS A 27 1.13 -2.22 -4.99
CA HIS A 27 1.56 -0.84 -4.75
C HIS A 27 1.39 -0.45 -3.28
N LEU A 28 0.31 -0.90 -2.64
CA LEU A 28 0.09 -0.66 -1.20
C LEU A 28 1.19 -1.30 -0.37
N ILE A 29 1.58 -2.52 -0.69
CA ILE A 29 2.68 -3.22 0.00
C ILE A 29 3.99 -2.44 -0.16
N ARG A 30 4.26 -1.94 -1.35
CA ARG A 30 5.47 -1.15 -1.61
C ARG A 30 5.48 0.15 -0.81
N VAL A 31 4.34 0.84 -0.71
CA VAL A 31 4.23 2.04 0.11
C VAL A 31 4.49 1.69 1.58
N ARG A 32 3.89 0.61 2.08
CA ARG A 32 4.09 0.20 3.46
C ARG A 32 5.57 -0.10 3.75
N LEU A 33 6.24 -0.82 2.87
CA LEU A 33 7.67 -1.10 3.02
C LEU A 33 8.48 0.19 3.00
N SER A 34 8.14 1.11 2.12
CA SER A 34 8.79 2.40 2.00
C SER A 34 8.62 3.22 3.29
N LEU A 35 7.43 3.19 3.90
CA LEU A 35 7.18 3.85 5.19
C LEU A 35 8.03 3.23 6.32
N ILE A 36 8.13 1.92 6.34
CA ILE A 36 8.91 1.18 7.34
C ILE A 36 10.40 1.51 7.21
N GLN A 37 10.90 1.62 5.98
CA GLN A 37 12.31 1.89 5.70
C GLN A 37 12.69 3.35 5.97
N ASP A 38 11.74 4.27 5.96
CA ASP A 38 11.98 5.68 6.21
C ASP A 38 11.99 5.96 7.72
N VAL A 39 12.99 5.43 8.40
CA VAL A 39 13.12 5.49 9.87
C VAL A 39 13.20 6.93 10.37
N GLU A 40 13.88 7.78 9.62
CA GLU A 40 14.09 9.18 10.01
C GLU A 40 12.95 10.11 9.59
N ARG A 41 11.90 9.56 8.98
CA ARG A 41 10.72 10.32 8.53
C ARG A 41 11.08 11.50 7.61
N ARG A 42 11.98 11.25 6.68
CA ARG A 42 12.43 12.28 5.72
C ARG A 42 11.35 12.67 4.72
N HIS A 43 10.42 11.76 4.46
CA HIS A 43 9.36 11.98 3.48
C HIS A 43 8.00 11.79 4.13
N SER A 44 7.04 12.61 3.70
CA SER A 44 5.66 12.50 4.17
C SER A 44 5.01 11.23 3.64
N ILE A 45 3.93 10.81 4.30
CA ILE A 45 3.11 9.69 3.83
C ILE A 45 2.65 9.94 2.40
N ALA A 46 2.22 11.17 2.10
CA ALA A 46 1.80 11.55 0.75
C ALA A 46 2.93 11.37 -0.26
N ALA A 47 4.16 11.75 0.09
CA ALA A 47 5.31 11.59 -0.78
C ALA A 47 5.57 10.11 -1.10
N HIS A 48 5.49 9.24 -0.10
CA HIS A 48 5.62 7.80 -0.31
C HIS A 48 4.53 7.26 -1.23
N ALA A 49 3.28 7.68 -0.99
CA ALA A 49 2.15 7.24 -1.80
C ALA A 49 2.30 7.70 -3.25
N PHE A 50 2.67 8.96 -3.48
CA PHE A 50 2.89 9.50 -4.82
C PHE A 50 4.02 8.78 -5.55
N SER A 51 5.08 8.43 -4.86
CA SER A 51 6.21 7.70 -5.45
C SER A 51 5.79 6.34 -5.99
N HIS A 52 4.72 5.77 -5.47
CA HIS A 52 4.22 4.47 -5.89
C HIS A 52 2.90 4.56 -6.65
N GLY A 53 2.59 5.72 -7.22
CA GLY A 53 1.51 5.87 -8.18
C GLY A 53 0.14 6.25 -7.63
N PHE A 54 0.02 6.46 -6.33
CA PHE A 54 -1.24 6.91 -5.75
C PHE A 54 -1.35 8.45 -5.86
N ARG A 55 -2.43 8.92 -6.46
CA ARG A 55 -2.63 10.36 -6.70
C ARG A 55 -3.70 10.99 -5.82
N HIS A 56 -4.55 10.18 -5.21
CA HIS A 56 -5.64 10.65 -4.34
C HIS A 56 -5.43 10.11 -2.94
N MET A 57 -5.06 10.99 -2.02
CA MET A 57 -4.70 10.58 -0.66
C MET A 57 -5.87 9.98 0.11
N GLY A 58 -7.08 10.50 -0.09
CA GLY A 58 -8.27 9.94 0.54
C GLY A 58 -8.53 8.51 0.11
N ARG A 59 -8.44 8.24 -1.17
CA ARG A 59 -8.61 6.88 -1.70
C ARG A 59 -7.46 5.97 -1.26
N PHE A 60 -6.24 6.47 -1.30
CA PHE A 60 -5.08 5.72 -0.82
C PHE A 60 -5.26 5.29 0.63
N ALA A 61 -5.63 6.21 1.50
CA ALA A 61 -5.84 5.90 2.91
C ALA A 61 -6.94 4.87 3.12
N ALA A 62 -8.03 4.97 2.35
CA ALA A 62 -9.13 4.01 2.42
C ALA A 62 -8.68 2.61 1.98
N TYR A 63 -7.96 2.51 0.87
CA TYR A 63 -7.43 1.23 0.40
C TYR A 63 -6.42 0.64 1.38
N TYR A 64 -5.55 1.47 1.93
CA TYR A 64 -4.55 1.06 2.92
C TYR A 64 -5.23 0.48 4.16
N HIS A 65 -6.21 1.22 4.69
CA HIS A 65 -6.97 0.77 5.87
C HIS A 65 -7.68 -0.55 5.60
N LYS A 66 -8.32 -0.68 4.44
CA LYS A 66 -9.04 -1.89 4.07
C LYS A 66 -8.09 -3.09 3.94
N TYR A 67 -6.90 -2.88 3.40
CA TYR A 67 -5.96 -3.96 3.13
C TYR A 67 -5.18 -4.38 4.38
N PHE A 68 -4.70 -3.40 5.16
CA PHE A 68 -3.82 -3.66 6.30
C PHE A 68 -4.52 -3.58 7.66
N GLY A 69 -5.75 -3.10 7.72
CA GLY A 69 -6.48 -2.95 8.97
C GLY A 69 -6.07 -1.73 9.79
N GLU A 70 -5.23 -0.88 9.25
CA GLU A 70 -4.78 0.36 9.93
C GLU A 70 -4.56 1.46 8.91
N LEU A 71 -4.56 2.71 9.36
CA LEU A 71 -4.25 3.85 8.51
C LEU A 71 -2.73 3.98 8.35
N PRO A 72 -2.24 4.60 7.26
CA PRO A 72 -0.80 4.82 7.10
C PRO A 72 -0.16 5.57 8.27
N SER A 73 -0.87 6.57 8.82
CA SER A 73 -0.39 7.31 10.00
C SER A 73 -0.28 6.41 11.22
N GLU A 74 -1.19 5.46 11.37
CA GLU A 74 -1.14 4.50 12.49
C GLU A 74 0.06 3.57 12.36
N THR A 75 0.40 3.15 11.14
CA THR A 75 1.62 2.37 10.88
C THR A 75 2.85 3.14 11.36
N CYS A 76 2.93 4.41 10.99
CA CYS A 76 4.05 5.27 11.38
C CYS A 76 4.14 5.46 12.89
N GLN A 77 3.01 5.70 13.54
CA GLN A 77 2.96 5.87 15.00
C GLN A 77 3.42 4.61 15.73
N ARG A 78 2.96 3.46 15.25
CA ARG A 78 3.35 2.18 15.86
C ARG A 78 4.85 1.93 15.74
N LEU A 79 5.44 2.25 14.60
CA LEU A 79 6.88 2.10 14.37
C LEU A 79 7.69 3.01 15.30
N GLU A 80 7.22 4.23 15.52
CA GLU A 80 7.86 5.15 16.44
C GLU A 80 7.81 4.63 17.86
N GLN A 81 6.67 4.09 18.29
CA GLN A 81 6.50 3.50 19.62
C GLN A 81 7.42 2.29 19.80
N ASP A 82 7.52 1.42 18.80
CA ASP A 82 8.38 0.25 18.85
C ASP A 82 9.85 0.66 18.98
N THR A 83 10.26 1.71 18.26
CA THR A 83 11.61 2.26 18.35
C THR A 83 11.88 2.80 19.75
N HIS A 84 10.92 3.47 20.35
CA HIS A 84 11.02 3.98 21.72
C HIS A 84 11.14 2.85 22.74
N CYS A 85 10.39 1.78 22.54
CA CYS A 85 10.44 0.63 23.45
C CYS A 85 11.79 -0.09 23.41
N LEU A 86 12.52 0.01 22.31
CA LEU A 86 13.81 -0.64 22.13
C LEU A 86 14.96 0.20 22.66
N SER A 87 14.70 1.48 22.92
CA SER A 87 15.72 2.36 23.50
C SER A 87 15.58 2.42 25.02
#